data_7ecb0fac5fd4f529c550cb5fa4d675fa
#
_entry.id   7ecb0fac5fd4f529c550cb5fa4d675fa
#
_cell.length_a   1.000
_cell.length_b   1.000
_cell.length_c   1.000
_cell.angle_alpha   90.00
_cell.angle_beta   90.00
_cell.angle_gamma   90.00
#
_symmetry.space_group_name_H-M   'P 1'
#
loop_
_entity.id
_entity.type
_entity.pdbx_description
1 polymer ?
#
loop_
_entity_poly.entity_id
_entity_poly.type
_entity_poly.pdbx_seq_one_letter_code
_entity_poly.pdbx_strand_id
1 'polypeptide(L)'
;MAEMILQIAGVLIFFGIVFGVVRLIIGRTMIDRVVAIDMLTVVSISLIALYAHISGRFVYLDVALVYGLLSFLAVLAIARFLEKGP
;
A
#
# COMPACT_ATOMS: atom_id res chain seq x y z
N MET A 1 2.00 20.25 17.72
CA MET A 1 2.98 19.86 16.69
C MET A 1 2.75 18.46 16.13
N ALA A 2 2.58 17.47 17.00
CA ALA A 2 2.33 16.12 16.51
C ALA A 2 1.09 16.00 15.64
N GLU A 3 0.03 16.71 16.00
CA GLU A 3 -1.21 16.69 15.22
C GLU A 3 -1.00 17.26 13.83
N MET A 4 -0.21 18.32 13.72
CA MET A 4 0.08 18.94 12.43
C MET A 4 0.84 17.96 11.53
N ILE A 5 1.83 17.29 12.11
CA ILE A 5 2.63 16.30 11.37
C ILE A 5 1.74 15.16 10.90
N LEU A 6 0.84 14.67 11.74
CA LEU A 6 -0.08 13.61 11.39
C LEU A 6 -1.04 14.02 10.27
N GLN A 7 -1.52 15.25 10.31
CA GLN A 7 -2.39 15.77 9.26
C GLN A 7 -1.65 15.85 7.92
N ILE A 8 -0.40 16.30 7.94
CA ILE A 8 0.42 16.36 6.75
C ILE A 8 0.65 14.95 6.20
N ALA A 9 0.96 14.01 7.10
CA ALA A 9 1.16 12.62 6.70
C ALA A 9 -0.10 12.04 6.05
N GLY A 10 -1.27 12.33 6.62
CA GLY A 10 -2.54 11.87 6.07
C GLY A 10 -2.79 12.40 4.67
N VAL A 11 -2.49 13.68 4.46
CA VAL A 11 -2.64 14.30 3.13
C VAL A 11 -1.69 13.65 2.12
N LEU A 12 -0.45 13.42 2.53
CA LEU A 12 0.53 12.79 1.65
C LEU A 12 0.10 11.36 1.28
N ILE A 13 -0.42 10.61 2.25
CA ILE A 13 -0.91 9.26 2.00
C ILE A 13 -2.08 9.31 1.01
N PHE A 14 -2.99 10.26 1.17
CA PHE A 14 -4.12 10.41 0.27
C PHE A 14 -3.65 10.66 -1.17
N PHE A 15 -2.70 11.56 -1.35
CA PHE A 15 -2.16 11.82 -2.67
C PHE A 15 -1.46 10.57 -3.24
N GLY A 16 -0.76 9.84 -2.38
CA GLY A 16 -0.13 8.59 -2.80
C GLY A 16 -1.15 7.59 -3.33
N ILE A 17 -2.29 7.47 -2.66
CA ILE A 17 -3.35 6.57 -3.10
C ILE A 17 -3.90 7.01 -4.45
N VAL A 18 -4.16 8.31 -4.62
CA VAL A 18 -4.69 8.85 -5.87
C VAL A 18 -3.72 8.56 -7.03
N PHE A 19 -2.44 8.86 -6.83
CA PHE A 19 -1.45 8.60 -7.88
C PHE A 19 -1.30 7.11 -8.18
N GLY A 20 -1.36 6.27 -7.14
CA GLY A 20 -1.28 4.83 -7.33
C GLY A 20 -2.44 4.29 -8.14
N VAL A 21 -3.66 4.77 -7.85
CA VAL A 21 -4.84 4.36 -8.61
C VAL A 21 -4.75 4.82 -10.05
N VAL A 22 -4.33 6.07 -10.27
CA VAL A 22 -4.15 6.60 -11.61
C VAL A 22 -3.16 5.74 -12.39
N ARG A 23 -2.04 5.39 -11.76
CA ARG A 23 -1.02 4.57 -12.40
C ARG A 23 -1.54 3.16 -12.72
N LEU A 24 -2.35 2.60 -11.85
CA LEU A 24 -2.95 1.30 -12.06
C LEU A 24 -3.86 1.31 -13.31
N ILE A 25 -4.62 2.38 -13.48
CA ILE A 25 -5.53 2.51 -14.61
C ILE A 25 -4.77 2.75 -15.91
N ILE A 26 -3.73 3.59 -15.87
CA ILE A 26 -2.97 3.98 -17.05
C ILE A 26 -1.92 2.94 -17.40
N GLY A 27 -1.50 2.11 -16.45
CA GLY A 27 -0.44 1.14 -16.66
C GLY A 27 -0.62 0.32 -17.93
N ARG A 28 0.37 0.37 -18.81
CA ARG A 28 0.31 -0.30 -20.10
C ARG A 28 0.74 -1.76 -20.05
N THR A 29 1.73 -2.05 -19.20
CA THR A 29 2.24 -3.40 -19.07
C THR A 29 1.74 -4.03 -17.78
N MET A 30 1.78 -5.35 -17.75
CA MET A 30 1.41 -6.09 -16.54
C MET A 30 2.34 -5.74 -15.38
N ILE A 31 3.62 -5.54 -15.68
CA ILE A 31 4.61 -5.19 -14.66
C ILE A 31 4.28 -3.83 -14.04
N ASP A 32 3.88 -2.85 -14.85
CA ASP A 32 3.50 -1.54 -14.34
C ASP A 32 2.32 -1.63 -13.39
N ARG A 33 1.35 -2.48 -13.72
CA ARG A 33 0.18 -2.69 -12.86
C ARG A 33 0.55 -3.37 -11.56
N VAL A 34 1.44 -4.35 -11.60
CA VAL A 34 1.89 -5.04 -10.40
C VAL A 34 2.62 -4.07 -9.48
N VAL A 35 3.48 -3.23 -10.04
CA VAL A 35 4.19 -2.21 -9.25
C VAL A 35 3.20 -1.22 -8.62
N ALA A 36 2.18 -0.82 -9.37
CA ALA A 36 1.17 0.10 -8.86
C ALA A 36 0.38 -0.54 -7.71
N ILE A 37 0.02 -1.80 -7.82
CA ILE A 37 -0.67 -2.53 -6.76
C ILE A 37 0.20 -2.62 -5.52
N ASP A 38 1.49 -2.93 -5.68
CA ASP A 38 2.42 -2.99 -4.57
C ASP A 38 2.53 -1.64 -3.87
N MET A 39 2.64 -0.57 -4.63
CA MET A 39 2.70 0.78 -4.10
C MET A 39 1.44 1.14 -3.34
N LEU A 40 0.26 0.80 -3.89
CA LEU A 40 -1.01 1.02 -3.22
C LEU A 40 -1.09 0.23 -1.92
N THR A 41 -0.56 -0.99 -1.89
CA THR A 41 -0.53 -1.81 -0.69
C THR A 41 0.29 -1.14 0.40
N VAL A 42 1.49 -0.65 0.06
CA VAL A 42 2.36 0.01 1.02
C VAL A 42 1.68 1.27 1.57
N VAL A 43 1.05 2.05 0.70
CA VAL A 43 0.35 3.26 1.11
C VAL A 43 -0.84 2.92 2.00
N SER A 44 -1.57 1.84 1.68
CA SER A 44 -2.70 1.39 2.49
C SER A 44 -2.26 0.93 3.87
N ILE A 45 -1.14 0.22 3.96
CA ILE A 45 -0.57 -0.20 5.23
C ILE A 45 -0.21 1.02 6.07
N SER A 46 0.38 2.03 5.43
CA SER A 46 0.72 3.28 6.10
C SER A 46 -0.52 3.97 6.65
N LEU A 47 -1.61 3.97 5.88
CA LEU A 47 -2.87 4.56 6.32
C LEU A 47 -3.44 3.82 7.53
N ILE A 48 -3.39 2.49 7.51
CA ILE A 48 -3.86 1.67 8.63
C ILE A 48 -3.02 1.96 9.87
N ALA A 49 -1.70 2.04 9.71
CA ALA A 49 -0.81 2.34 10.83
C ALA A 49 -1.09 3.72 11.41
N LEU A 50 -1.31 4.71 10.54
CA LEU A 50 -1.65 6.05 10.98
C LEU A 50 -2.96 6.06 11.74
N TYR A 51 -3.96 5.36 11.26
CA TYR A 51 -5.26 5.26 11.93
C TYR A 51 -5.12 4.58 13.28
N ALA A 52 -4.31 3.53 13.37
CA ALA A 52 -4.05 2.83 14.62
C ALA A 52 -3.42 3.77 15.66
N HIS A 53 -2.50 4.61 15.22
CA HIS A 53 -1.85 5.56 16.10
C HIS A 53 -2.83 6.62 16.60
N ILE A 54 -3.65 7.16 15.71
CA ILE A 54 -4.62 8.21 16.05
C ILE A 54 -5.69 7.68 17.00
N SER A 55 -6.21 6.48 16.72
CA SER A 55 -7.28 5.88 17.52
C SER A 55 -6.78 5.24 18.81
N GLY A 56 -5.47 5.01 18.92
CA GLY A 56 -4.88 4.35 20.08
C GLY A 56 -5.16 2.85 20.15
N ARG A 57 -5.59 2.25 19.06
CA ARG A 57 -5.93 0.82 19.02
C ARG A 57 -4.86 0.05 18.27
N PHE A 58 -4.06 -0.68 18.99
CA PHE A 58 -2.97 -1.46 18.40
C PHE A 58 -3.46 -2.68 17.61
N VAL A 59 -4.73 -3.06 17.76
CA VAL A 59 -5.31 -4.17 16.99
C VAL A 59 -5.18 -3.90 15.48
N TYR A 60 -5.26 -2.67 15.06
CA TYR A 60 -5.14 -2.33 13.65
C TYR A 60 -3.74 -2.58 13.10
N LEU A 61 -2.72 -2.57 13.97
CA LEU A 61 -1.37 -2.91 13.54
C LEU A 61 -1.25 -4.39 13.16
N ASP A 62 -1.99 -5.26 13.85
CA ASP A 62 -2.05 -6.67 13.47
C ASP A 62 -2.63 -6.83 12.08
N VAL A 63 -3.67 -6.07 11.76
CA VAL A 63 -4.27 -6.08 10.43
C VAL A 63 -3.24 -5.62 9.39
N ALA A 64 -2.48 -4.57 9.70
CA ALA A 64 -1.47 -4.07 8.79
C ALA A 64 -0.38 -5.10 8.54
N LEU A 65 0.05 -5.81 9.58
CA LEU A 65 1.07 -6.85 9.46
C LEU A 65 0.59 -7.99 8.58
N VAL A 66 -0.64 -8.47 8.82
CA VAL A 66 -1.20 -9.57 8.02
C VAL A 66 -1.37 -9.13 6.57
N TYR A 67 -1.85 -7.92 6.34
CA TYR A 67 -2.01 -7.38 5.00
C TYR A 67 -0.66 -7.32 4.29
N GLY A 68 0.36 -6.82 4.98
CA GLY A 68 1.70 -6.72 4.40
C GLY A 68 2.27 -8.08 4.04
N LEU A 69 2.07 -9.07 4.90
CA LEU A 69 2.55 -10.42 4.63
C LEU A 69 1.83 -11.04 3.43
N LEU A 70 0.52 -10.91 3.37
CA LEU A 70 -0.26 -11.43 2.25
C LEU A 70 0.13 -10.76 0.94
N SER A 71 0.36 -9.44 0.97
CA SER A 71 0.79 -8.71 -0.22
C SER A 71 2.16 -9.13 -0.68
N PHE A 72 3.08 -9.37 0.27
CA PHE A 72 4.41 -9.84 -0.05
C PHE A 72 4.34 -11.18 -0.78
N LEU A 73 3.52 -12.12 -0.25
CA LEU A 73 3.36 -13.42 -0.88
C LEU A 73 2.72 -13.30 -2.26
N ALA A 74 1.76 -12.39 -2.41
CA ALA A 74 1.09 -12.19 -3.69
C ALA A 74 2.07 -11.66 -4.74
N VAL A 75 2.91 -10.69 -4.35
CA VAL A 75 3.91 -10.13 -5.27
C VAL A 75 4.94 -11.19 -5.66
N LEU A 76 5.36 -12.03 -4.71
CA LEU A 76 6.28 -13.12 -5.01
C LEU A 76 5.67 -14.11 -6.00
N ALA A 77 4.41 -14.45 -5.81
CA ALA A 77 3.72 -15.38 -6.71
C ALA A 77 3.62 -14.79 -8.11
N ILE A 78 3.27 -13.53 -8.22
CA ILE A 78 3.16 -12.86 -9.51
C ILE A 78 4.54 -12.73 -10.17
N ALA A 79 5.56 -12.40 -9.40
CA ALA A 79 6.91 -12.28 -9.92
C ALA A 79 7.41 -13.62 -10.49
N ARG A 80 7.12 -14.70 -9.78
CA ARG A 80 7.48 -16.04 -10.26
C ARG A 80 6.75 -16.39 -11.54
N PHE A 81 5.47 -16.04 -11.59
CA PHE A 81 4.67 -16.29 -12.79
C PHE A 81 5.26 -15.55 -14.00
N LEU A 82 5.62 -14.29 -13.81
CA LEU A 82 6.19 -13.48 -14.88
C LEU A 82 7.57 -13.98 -15.31
N GLU A 83 8.36 -14.46 -14.34
CA GLU A 83 9.70 -14.97 -14.64
C GLU A 83 9.67 -16.20 -15.51
N LYS A 84 8.77 -17.13 -15.20
CA LYS A 84 8.64 -18.36 -15.99
C LYS A 84 7.93 -18.13 -17.31
N GLY A 85 7.17 -17.06 -17.41
CA GLY A 85 6.40 -16.75 -18.58
C GLY A 85 5.20 -17.65 -18.77
N PRO A 86 4.33 -17.31 -19.67
CA PRO A 86 3.21 -18.16 -20.04
C PRO A 86 3.64 -19.34 -20.88
#